data_73c534847cded155452bd4f08b4e149d
#
_entry.id   73c534847cded155452bd4f08b4e149d
#
_cell.length_a   1.000
_cell.length_b   1.000
_cell.length_c   1.000
_cell.angle_alpha   90.00
_cell.angle_beta   90.00
_cell.angle_gamma   90.00
#
_symmetry.space_group_name_H-M   'P 1'
#
loop_
_entity.id
_entity.type
_entity.pdbx_description
1 polymer ?
#
loop_
_entity_poly.entity_id
_entity_poly.type
_entity_poly.pdbx_seq_one_letter_code
_entity_poly.pdbx_strand_id
1 'polypeptide(L)'
;MERLAAVDWFTIIAAICFWMALVWTQHLDRGFPRWLNWSAWPCLALWIAAQNLTEGPGLVLALGAAPAFLFALWLWAYGFRRFLATDLAPASRRYLEMLSATGPLVAAAAWIWSRYDRTFAGFHDPLATLTTVHFAITFGVLPLAMAASERPLARCRWRDLGLWLYVAGAPATALCFALRTDPLRPGAVEVAAAVVFAAGFLLWAAFMPVRRGPWPYVCLVPGFLLGVGYTAAHAFGWDYLTIPQMAAVHGSLNLLGALLLAAQAPAFEDVAAPAPDLNTPVEAGDRATATFADSHRVVVGAWSPEAFARVKEALLGYRFYPASVMVRRTQFEDEGRAVRVGDRLGLGLFVPNLPGLAPLMLPAIVEVDVVEAGDERVVLGYATTRRHYGRGIWRAEVKREGEELVLTVSYHVRPSRWFVWCGLPVYRRFQLAAFRAGADNLRRLAA
;
A
#
# COMPACT_ATOMS: atom_id res chain seq x y z
N MET A 1 43.15 4.13 -4.53
CA MET A 1 42.37 4.16 -5.77
C MET A 1 41.50 2.91 -5.98
N GLU A 2 41.97 1.70 -5.75
CA GLU A 2 41.15 0.46 -5.97
C GLU A 2 39.90 0.34 -5.07
N ARG A 3 39.91 0.87 -3.84
CA ARG A 3 38.73 0.85 -2.94
C ARG A 3 37.60 1.79 -3.38
N LEU A 4 37.91 2.89 -4.05
CA LEU A 4 36.90 3.83 -4.57
C LEU A 4 36.13 3.23 -5.75
N ALA A 5 36.77 2.52 -6.65
CA ALA A 5 36.14 1.91 -7.81
C ALA A 5 35.01 0.89 -7.46
N ALA A 6 35.19 0.09 -6.40
CA ALA A 6 34.15 -0.87 -5.98
C ALA A 6 32.92 -0.18 -5.39
N VAL A 7 33.12 0.88 -4.60
CA VAL A 7 32.01 1.67 -4.00
C VAL A 7 31.20 2.38 -5.09
N ASP A 8 31.84 2.89 -6.13
CA ASP A 8 31.19 3.58 -7.25
C ASP A 8 30.29 2.65 -8.06
N TRP A 9 30.75 1.41 -8.31
CA TRP A 9 29.93 0.41 -8.98
C TRP A 9 28.68 0.02 -8.19
N PHE A 10 28.79 -0.15 -6.87
CA PHE A 10 27.63 -0.46 -6.01
C PHE A 10 26.61 0.67 -6.00
N THR A 11 27.05 1.91 -6.05
CA THR A 11 26.13 3.06 -6.13
C THR A 11 25.44 3.15 -7.47
N ILE A 12 26.16 2.89 -8.58
CA ILE A 12 25.56 2.81 -9.91
C ILE A 12 24.52 1.70 -9.95
N ILE A 13 24.82 0.54 -9.38
CA ILE A 13 23.88 -0.58 -9.29
C ILE A 13 22.65 -0.20 -8.46
N ALA A 14 22.83 0.43 -7.28
CA ALA A 14 21.70 0.89 -6.45
C ALA A 14 20.81 1.89 -7.20
N ALA A 15 21.44 2.82 -7.92
CA ALA A 15 20.76 3.81 -8.74
C ALA A 15 20.00 3.17 -9.91
N ILE A 16 20.58 2.18 -10.58
CA ILE A 16 19.92 1.41 -11.64
C ILE A 16 18.75 0.61 -11.06
N CYS A 17 18.91 -0.05 -9.91
CA CYS A 17 17.83 -0.78 -9.25
C CYS A 17 16.69 0.14 -8.83
N PHE A 18 17.03 1.33 -8.33
CA PHE A 18 16.05 2.36 -7.96
C PHE A 18 15.26 2.84 -9.17
N TRP A 19 15.95 3.10 -10.29
CA TRP A 19 15.32 3.48 -11.55
C TRP A 19 14.47 2.34 -12.13
N MET A 20 14.97 1.11 -12.07
CA MET A 20 14.21 -0.06 -12.51
C MET A 20 12.94 -0.25 -11.69
N ALA A 21 12.99 -0.10 -10.36
CA ALA A 21 11.79 -0.14 -9.51
C ALA A 21 10.75 0.90 -9.96
N LEU A 22 11.19 2.05 -10.44
CA LEU A 22 10.37 3.12 -10.99
C LEU A 22 9.71 2.76 -12.31
N VAL A 23 10.50 2.36 -13.30
CA VAL A 23 10.01 1.95 -14.63
C VAL A 23 9.02 0.80 -14.47
N TRP A 24 9.29 -0.10 -13.51
CA TRP A 24 8.41 -1.20 -13.18
C TRP A 24 7.12 -0.75 -12.52
N THR A 25 7.18 0.18 -11.57
CA THR A 25 5.96 0.74 -10.97
C THR A 25 5.08 1.37 -12.05
N GLN A 26 5.65 1.95 -13.08
CA GLN A 26 4.90 2.51 -14.22
C GLN A 26 4.31 1.44 -15.14
N HIS A 27 5.06 0.38 -15.46
CA HIS A 27 4.51 -0.75 -16.21
C HIS A 27 3.41 -1.47 -15.43
N LEU A 28 3.50 -1.42 -14.11
CA LEU A 28 2.56 -2.10 -13.23
C LEU A 28 1.35 -1.23 -12.86
N ASP A 29 1.33 0.07 -13.12
CA ASP A 29 0.24 0.95 -12.73
C ASP A 29 -0.03 2.09 -13.72
N ARG A 30 -1.19 2.04 -14.41
CA ARG A 30 -1.66 3.10 -15.31
C ARG A 30 -1.89 4.44 -14.60
N GLY A 31 -2.14 4.43 -13.30
CA GLY A 31 -2.33 5.63 -12.48
C GLY A 31 -1.03 6.32 -12.07
N PHE A 32 0.12 5.72 -12.36
CA PHE A 32 1.40 6.31 -12.02
C PHE A 32 1.73 7.50 -12.94
N PRO A 33 2.03 8.68 -12.39
CA PRO A 33 2.28 9.87 -13.19
C PRO A 33 3.52 9.72 -14.08
N ARG A 34 3.35 9.75 -15.39
CA ARG A 34 4.43 9.59 -16.38
C ARG A 34 5.54 10.66 -16.24
N TRP A 35 5.21 11.86 -15.75
CA TRP A 35 6.18 12.93 -15.54
C TRP A 35 7.26 12.57 -14.50
N LEU A 36 6.95 11.66 -13.57
CA LEU A 36 7.92 11.18 -12.59
C LEU A 36 9.05 10.36 -13.19
N ASN A 37 8.82 9.69 -14.32
CA ASN A 37 9.90 9.05 -15.07
C ASN A 37 10.95 10.05 -15.51
N TRP A 38 10.49 11.20 -15.99
CA TRP A 38 11.40 12.25 -16.46
C TRP A 38 12.14 12.92 -15.29
N SER A 39 11.50 13.06 -14.12
CA SER A 39 12.14 13.62 -12.92
C SER A 39 13.13 12.67 -12.25
N ALA A 40 12.98 11.36 -12.42
CA ALA A 40 13.90 10.38 -11.87
C ALA A 40 15.30 10.44 -12.48
N TRP A 41 15.39 10.72 -13.79
CA TRP A 41 16.67 10.85 -14.47
C TRP A 41 17.54 12.01 -13.95
N PRO A 42 17.03 13.25 -13.80
CA PRO A 42 17.78 14.32 -13.16
C PRO A 42 18.19 14.00 -11.72
N CYS A 43 17.31 13.39 -10.93
CA CYS A 43 17.62 12.97 -9.56
C CYS A 43 18.77 11.95 -9.52
N LEU A 44 18.75 10.99 -10.43
CA LEU A 44 19.78 9.98 -10.58
C LEU A 44 21.10 10.61 -11.05
N ALA A 45 21.04 11.49 -12.05
CA ALA A 45 22.21 12.19 -12.57
C ALA A 45 22.86 13.07 -11.50
N LEU A 46 22.07 13.82 -10.72
CA LEU A 46 22.54 14.60 -9.57
C LEU A 46 23.17 13.72 -8.50
N TRP A 47 22.59 12.59 -8.24
CA TRP A 47 23.13 11.62 -7.29
C TRP A 47 24.49 11.09 -7.74
N ILE A 48 24.62 10.63 -8.98
CA ILE A 48 25.87 10.16 -9.57
C ILE A 48 26.91 11.29 -9.62
N ALA A 49 26.51 12.49 -10.03
CA ALA A 49 27.40 13.65 -10.10
C ALA A 49 27.91 14.06 -8.71
N ALA A 50 27.04 14.10 -7.70
CA ALA A 50 27.44 14.43 -6.33
C ALA A 50 28.49 13.47 -5.79
N GLN A 51 28.46 12.19 -6.18
CA GLN A 51 29.45 11.19 -5.77
C GLN A 51 30.82 11.41 -6.43
N ASN A 52 30.83 11.82 -7.70
CA ASN A 52 32.08 11.96 -8.46
C ASN A 52 32.75 13.33 -8.29
N LEU A 53 32.03 14.35 -7.80
CA LEU A 53 32.52 15.72 -7.70
C LEU A 53 33.05 16.10 -6.31
N THR A 54 32.83 15.28 -5.28
CA THR A 54 33.26 15.62 -3.92
C THR A 54 34.02 14.49 -3.25
N GLU A 55 35.21 14.81 -2.75
CA GLU A 55 36.00 13.89 -1.94
C GLU A 55 35.61 14.01 -0.45
N GLY A 56 35.23 12.89 0.15
CA GLY A 56 34.92 12.79 1.58
C GLY A 56 33.45 12.99 1.98
N PRO A 57 33.09 12.75 3.24
CA PRO A 57 31.74 12.96 3.76
C PRO A 57 31.45 14.44 3.91
N GLY A 58 30.20 14.83 3.78
CA GLY A 58 29.79 16.21 4.05
C GLY A 58 28.39 16.56 3.60
N LEU A 59 27.96 17.74 4.05
CA LEU A 59 26.63 18.29 3.79
C LEU A 59 26.32 18.40 2.29
N VAL A 60 27.30 18.77 1.46
CA VAL A 60 27.13 18.94 0.00
C VAL A 60 26.74 17.61 -0.66
N LEU A 61 27.40 16.52 -0.26
CA LEU A 61 27.07 15.17 -0.73
C LEU A 61 25.68 14.72 -0.27
N ALA A 62 25.35 14.97 0.99
CA ALA A 62 24.04 14.67 1.55
C ALA A 62 22.94 15.47 0.83
N LEU A 63 23.16 16.76 0.56
CA LEU A 63 22.22 17.60 -0.18
C LEU A 63 22.06 17.15 -1.64
N GLY A 64 23.14 16.67 -2.30
CA GLY A 64 23.05 16.07 -3.63
C GLY A 64 22.16 14.83 -3.69
N ALA A 65 22.00 14.11 -2.58
CA ALA A 65 21.10 12.97 -2.46
C ALA A 65 19.66 13.33 -2.08
N ALA A 66 19.42 14.54 -1.59
CA ALA A 66 18.08 14.97 -1.17
C ALA A 66 17.00 14.79 -2.25
N PRO A 67 17.22 15.06 -3.54
CA PRO A 67 16.23 14.78 -4.59
C PRO A 67 15.84 13.31 -4.68
N ALA A 68 16.81 12.39 -4.56
CA ALA A 68 16.52 10.95 -4.57
C ALA A 68 15.71 10.54 -3.33
N PHE A 69 15.99 11.11 -2.17
CA PHE A 69 15.23 10.88 -0.95
C PHE A 69 13.79 11.40 -1.06
N LEU A 70 13.61 12.64 -1.53
CA LEU A 70 12.28 13.21 -1.74
C LEU A 70 11.45 12.40 -2.73
N PHE A 71 12.12 11.91 -3.77
CA PHE A 71 11.51 11.01 -4.73
C PHE A 71 11.10 9.67 -4.08
N ALA A 72 11.97 9.05 -3.29
CA ALA A 72 11.67 7.82 -2.56
C ALA A 72 10.54 8.01 -1.53
N LEU A 73 10.52 9.16 -0.84
CA LEU A 73 9.43 9.53 0.07
C LEU A 73 8.10 9.66 -0.67
N TRP A 74 8.12 10.26 -1.86
CA TRP A 74 6.94 10.35 -2.70
C TRP A 74 6.48 8.95 -3.18
N LEU A 75 7.41 8.08 -3.63
CA LEU A 75 7.11 6.70 -4.01
C LEU A 75 6.51 5.91 -2.84
N TRP A 76 7.03 6.12 -1.64
CA TRP A 76 6.48 5.53 -0.42
C TRP A 76 5.05 6.02 -0.15
N ALA A 77 4.79 7.33 -0.24
CA ALA A 77 3.47 7.90 -0.07
C ALA A 77 2.48 7.35 -1.12
N TYR A 78 2.93 7.17 -2.36
CA TYR A 78 2.16 6.55 -3.42
C TYR A 78 1.85 5.07 -3.10
N GLY A 79 2.83 4.30 -2.67
CA GLY A 79 2.66 2.89 -2.24
C GLY A 79 1.70 2.77 -1.06
N PHE A 80 1.78 3.67 -0.07
CA PHE A 80 0.87 3.73 1.07
C PHE A 80 -0.58 4.03 0.63
N ARG A 81 -0.76 4.98 -0.29
CA ARG A 81 -2.09 5.23 -0.88
C ARG A 81 -2.64 4.00 -1.58
N ARG A 82 -1.82 3.31 -2.36
CA ARG A 82 -2.23 2.04 -2.99
C ARG A 82 -2.58 0.98 -1.96
N PHE A 83 -1.79 0.84 -0.91
CA PHE A 83 -2.08 -0.07 0.20
C PHE A 83 -3.48 0.17 0.76
N LEU A 84 -3.90 1.44 0.89
CA LEU A 84 -5.25 1.80 1.32
C LEU A 84 -6.30 1.49 0.26
N ALA A 85 -6.01 1.76 -1.02
CA ALA A 85 -6.96 1.63 -2.12
C ALA A 85 -7.20 0.17 -2.57
N THR A 86 -6.28 -0.74 -2.30
CA THR A 86 -6.34 -2.13 -2.78
C THR A 86 -6.90 -3.11 -1.74
N ASP A 87 -7.86 -2.69 -0.93
CA ASP A 87 -8.45 -3.53 0.13
C ASP A 87 -9.09 -4.85 -0.37
N LEU A 88 -9.41 -4.93 -1.67
CA LEU A 88 -9.90 -6.14 -2.32
C LEU A 88 -8.80 -7.18 -2.61
N ALA A 89 -7.53 -6.78 -2.60
CA ALA A 89 -6.41 -7.70 -2.77
C ALA A 89 -6.12 -8.50 -1.49
N PRO A 90 -5.50 -9.69 -1.58
CA PRO A 90 -5.01 -10.42 -0.40
C PRO A 90 -4.11 -9.53 0.47
N ALA A 91 -4.26 -9.63 1.79
CA ALA A 91 -3.51 -8.79 2.71
C ALA A 91 -1.99 -8.98 2.56
N SER A 92 -1.51 -10.22 2.42
CA SER A 92 -0.10 -10.55 2.20
C SER A 92 0.49 -9.78 1.01
N ARG A 93 -0.24 -9.72 -0.10
CA ARG A 93 0.18 -8.97 -1.29
C ARG A 93 0.23 -7.46 -1.05
N ARG A 94 -0.77 -6.88 -0.36
CA ARG A 94 -0.78 -5.44 -0.06
C ARG A 94 0.42 -5.02 0.80
N TYR A 95 0.75 -5.85 1.81
CA TYR A 95 1.94 -5.61 2.63
C TYR A 95 3.24 -5.77 1.83
N LEU A 96 3.28 -6.69 0.87
CA LEU A 96 4.41 -6.85 -0.02
C LEU A 96 4.61 -5.63 -0.94
N GLU A 97 3.52 -5.07 -1.49
CA GLU A 97 3.55 -3.83 -2.27
C GLU A 97 3.98 -2.63 -1.39
N MET A 98 3.54 -2.57 -0.14
CA MET A 98 3.99 -1.56 0.82
C MET A 98 5.47 -1.70 1.19
N LEU A 99 5.93 -2.92 1.39
CA LEU A 99 7.35 -3.21 1.63
C LEU A 99 8.20 -2.74 0.45
N SER A 100 7.73 -3.00 -0.79
CA SER A 100 8.44 -2.57 -2.00
C SER A 100 8.59 -1.05 -2.13
N ALA A 101 7.64 -0.29 -1.64
CA ALA A 101 7.73 1.17 -1.59
C ALA A 101 8.62 1.68 -0.45
N THR A 102 8.74 0.90 0.64
CA THR A 102 9.55 1.25 1.82
C THR A 102 11.05 1.02 1.56
N GLY A 103 11.40 0.00 0.79
CA GLY A 103 12.79 -0.34 0.50
C GLY A 103 13.61 0.83 -0.09
N PRO A 104 13.16 1.47 -1.18
CA PRO A 104 13.83 2.64 -1.75
C PRO A 104 13.98 3.82 -0.77
N LEU A 105 12.98 4.06 0.10
CA LEU A 105 13.04 5.11 1.10
C LEU A 105 14.13 4.85 2.13
N VAL A 106 14.20 3.64 2.67
CA VAL A 106 15.24 3.24 3.62
C VAL A 106 16.61 3.25 2.94
N ALA A 107 16.72 2.78 1.69
CA ALA A 107 17.94 2.82 0.91
C ALA A 107 18.46 4.26 0.73
N ALA A 108 17.60 5.19 0.34
CA ALA A 108 17.96 6.59 0.17
C ALA A 108 18.35 7.25 1.50
N ALA A 109 17.65 6.96 2.59
CA ALA A 109 17.98 7.45 3.94
C ALA A 109 19.34 6.91 4.40
N ALA A 110 19.58 5.61 4.26
CA ALA A 110 20.86 4.98 4.61
C ALA A 110 22.01 5.59 3.81
N TRP A 111 21.77 5.85 2.52
CA TRP A 111 22.79 6.46 1.66
C TRP A 111 23.10 7.90 2.07
N ILE A 112 22.10 8.75 2.31
CA ILE A 112 22.31 10.13 2.80
C ILE A 112 23.11 10.13 4.09
N TRP A 113 22.73 9.28 5.04
CA TRP A 113 23.39 9.18 6.32
C TRP A 113 24.85 8.75 6.18
N SER A 114 25.12 7.71 5.37
CA SER A 114 26.49 7.23 5.14
C SER A 114 27.39 8.29 4.50
N ARG A 115 26.81 9.19 3.66
CA ARG A 115 27.57 10.29 3.04
C ARG A 115 27.76 11.50 3.96
N TYR A 116 26.85 11.69 4.92
CA TYR A 116 27.00 12.74 5.92
C TYR A 116 28.08 12.39 6.96
N ASP A 117 28.09 11.18 7.49
CA ASP A 117 28.90 10.76 8.62
C ASP A 117 29.79 9.49 8.37
N ARG A 118 29.84 8.99 7.13
CA ARG A 118 30.47 7.71 6.73
C ARG A 118 30.00 6.50 7.55
N THR A 119 28.94 6.65 8.34
CA THR A 119 28.34 5.59 9.13
C THR A 119 26.86 5.51 8.87
N PHE A 120 26.26 4.33 9.03
CA PHE A 120 24.84 4.14 9.10
C PHE A 120 24.56 3.07 10.14
N ALA A 121 23.76 3.38 11.16
CA ALA A 121 23.48 2.47 12.29
C ALA A 121 24.76 1.88 12.93
N GLY A 122 25.83 2.67 13.03
CA GLY A 122 27.13 2.22 13.55
C GLY A 122 28.03 1.48 12.56
N PHE A 123 27.59 1.26 11.31
CA PHE A 123 28.38 0.61 10.27
C PHE A 123 29.13 1.63 9.43
N HIS A 124 30.41 1.37 9.21
CA HIS A 124 31.24 2.15 8.29
C HIS A 124 31.19 1.60 6.85
N ASP A 125 31.61 2.42 5.88
CA ASP A 125 31.83 1.90 4.52
C ASP A 125 32.85 0.75 4.52
N PRO A 126 32.65 -0.32 3.70
CA PRO A 126 31.65 -0.44 2.62
C PRO A 126 30.26 -0.96 3.07
N LEU A 127 30.05 -1.33 4.34
CA LEU A 127 28.81 -1.93 4.82
C LEU A 127 27.62 -0.98 4.71
N ALA A 128 27.83 0.31 5.01
CA ALA A 128 26.78 1.33 4.90
C ALA A 128 26.28 1.45 3.45
N THR A 129 27.20 1.45 2.47
CA THR A 129 26.84 1.48 1.04
C THR A 129 26.19 0.19 0.58
N LEU A 130 26.67 -0.97 1.00
CA LEU A 130 26.07 -2.27 0.70
C LEU A 130 24.66 -2.39 1.26
N THR A 131 24.41 -1.82 2.43
CA THR A 131 23.06 -1.74 3.03
C THR A 131 22.09 -1.02 2.11
N THR A 132 22.51 0.08 1.49
CA THR A 132 21.69 0.82 0.49
C THR A 132 21.27 -0.07 -0.66
N VAL A 133 22.22 -0.80 -1.27
CA VAL A 133 21.94 -1.71 -2.38
C VAL A 133 21.04 -2.85 -1.95
N HIS A 134 21.30 -3.42 -0.78
CA HIS A 134 20.51 -4.52 -0.22
C HIS A 134 19.05 -4.13 -0.02
N PHE A 135 18.79 -2.96 0.58
CA PHE A 135 17.43 -2.47 0.77
C PHE A 135 16.74 -2.16 -0.55
N ALA A 136 17.44 -1.59 -1.54
CA ALA A 136 16.85 -1.30 -2.85
C ALA A 136 16.39 -2.58 -3.57
N ILE A 137 17.17 -3.67 -3.50
CA ILE A 137 16.86 -4.94 -4.18
C ILE A 137 15.87 -5.76 -3.36
N THR A 138 16.22 -6.09 -2.12
CA THR A 138 15.54 -7.10 -1.31
C THR A 138 14.21 -6.59 -0.74
N PHE A 139 14.12 -5.29 -0.49
CA PHE A 139 12.90 -4.65 0.00
C PHE A 139 12.19 -3.81 -1.06
N GLY A 140 12.85 -3.49 -2.17
CA GLY A 140 12.29 -2.70 -3.26
C GLY A 140 11.84 -3.57 -4.44
N VAL A 141 12.78 -3.98 -5.27
CA VAL A 141 12.51 -4.65 -6.54
C VAL A 141 11.88 -6.04 -6.36
N LEU A 142 12.44 -6.86 -5.48
CA LEU A 142 12.00 -8.24 -5.32
C LEU A 142 10.56 -8.36 -4.80
N PRO A 143 10.14 -7.66 -3.71
CA PRO A 143 8.75 -7.71 -3.27
C PRO A 143 7.75 -7.21 -4.34
N LEU A 144 8.14 -6.21 -5.13
CA LEU A 144 7.30 -5.72 -6.22
C LEU A 144 7.11 -6.78 -7.30
N ALA A 145 8.19 -7.46 -7.69
CA ALA A 145 8.15 -8.54 -8.67
C ALA A 145 7.32 -9.75 -8.16
N MET A 146 7.46 -10.10 -6.88
CA MET A 146 6.64 -11.13 -6.23
C MET A 146 5.16 -10.74 -6.24
N ALA A 147 4.82 -9.52 -5.83
CA ALA A 147 3.44 -9.02 -5.82
C ALA A 147 2.80 -9.02 -7.21
N ALA A 148 3.55 -8.63 -8.23
CA ALA A 148 3.09 -8.65 -9.62
C ALA A 148 2.87 -10.08 -10.13
N SER A 149 3.74 -11.01 -9.76
CA SER A 149 3.63 -12.42 -10.14
C SER A 149 2.41 -13.13 -9.52
N GLU A 150 1.94 -12.67 -8.33
CA GLU A 150 0.77 -13.22 -7.64
C GLU A 150 -0.58 -12.81 -8.28
N ARG A 151 -0.64 -11.71 -9.01
CA ARG A 151 -1.92 -11.12 -9.49
C ARG A 151 -2.80 -12.06 -10.27
N PRO A 152 -2.28 -12.80 -11.28
CA PRO A 152 -3.13 -13.66 -12.11
C PRO A 152 -3.43 -15.01 -11.47
N LEU A 153 -2.97 -15.27 -10.24
CA LEU A 153 -3.01 -16.61 -9.65
C LEU A 153 -4.18 -16.78 -8.68
N ALA A 154 -4.80 -17.97 -8.72
CA ALA A 154 -5.74 -18.39 -7.69
C ALA A 154 -5.07 -18.44 -6.31
N ARG A 155 -5.84 -18.24 -5.24
CA ARG A 155 -5.32 -18.27 -3.87
C ARG A 155 -4.72 -19.64 -3.53
N CYS A 156 -3.56 -19.60 -2.88
CA CYS A 156 -2.88 -20.78 -2.35
C CYS A 156 -2.38 -20.48 -0.94
N ARG A 157 -2.85 -21.22 0.04
CA ARG A 157 -2.51 -21.02 1.47
C ARG A 157 -1.00 -21.06 1.74
N TRP A 158 -0.27 -21.89 1.03
CA TRP A 158 1.17 -22.03 1.22
C TRP A 158 1.94 -20.85 0.62
N ARG A 159 1.52 -20.34 -0.55
CA ARG A 159 2.08 -19.10 -1.08
C ARG A 159 1.78 -17.92 -0.17
N ASP A 160 0.53 -17.79 0.31
CA ASP A 160 0.15 -16.74 1.26
C ASP A 160 0.99 -16.80 2.54
N LEU A 161 1.23 -18.01 3.09
CA LEU A 161 2.12 -18.21 4.23
C LEU A 161 3.55 -17.76 3.89
N GLY A 162 4.07 -18.16 2.73
CA GLY A 162 5.39 -17.72 2.24
C GLY A 162 5.50 -16.20 2.17
N LEU A 163 4.49 -15.53 1.62
CA LEU A 163 4.45 -14.06 1.57
C LEU A 163 4.42 -13.43 2.97
N TRP A 164 3.66 -13.98 3.91
CA TRP A 164 3.62 -13.50 5.30
C TRP A 164 4.96 -13.67 6.01
N LEU A 165 5.63 -14.81 5.85
CA LEU A 165 6.95 -15.03 6.41
C LEU A 165 7.99 -14.10 5.80
N TYR A 166 7.90 -13.85 4.48
CA TYR A 166 8.76 -12.87 3.80
C TYR A 166 8.55 -11.45 4.34
N VAL A 167 7.30 -10.97 4.40
CA VAL A 167 6.94 -9.62 4.86
C VAL A 167 7.29 -9.41 6.33
N ALA A 168 7.22 -10.43 7.17
CA ALA A 168 7.61 -10.36 8.58
C ALA A 168 9.13 -10.50 8.76
N GLY A 169 9.74 -11.47 8.07
CA GLY A 169 11.16 -11.79 8.20
C GLY A 169 12.08 -10.69 7.67
N ALA A 170 11.72 -10.05 6.58
CA ALA A 170 12.52 -9.00 5.97
C ALA A 170 12.74 -7.81 6.93
N PRO A 171 11.71 -7.13 7.48
CA PRO A 171 11.91 -6.06 8.46
C PRO A 171 12.55 -6.53 9.76
N ALA A 172 12.24 -7.76 10.21
CA ALA A 172 12.86 -8.33 11.41
C ALA A 172 14.37 -8.48 11.23
N THR A 173 14.83 -9.01 10.09
CA THR A 173 16.25 -9.11 9.77
C THR A 173 16.92 -7.73 9.73
N ALA A 174 16.27 -6.75 9.08
CA ALA A 174 16.78 -5.39 9.02
C ALA A 174 16.89 -4.73 10.40
N LEU A 175 15.88 -4.94 11.25
CA LEU A 175 15.88 -4.41 12.61
C LEU A 175 16.96 -5.07 13.47
N CYS A 176 17.12 -6.38 13.42
CA CYS A 176 18.19 -7.10 14.11
C CYS A 176 19.56 -6.60 13.67
N PHE A 177 19.76 -6.41 12.34
CA PHE A 177 20.96 -5.82 11.81
C PHE A 177 21.23 -4.41 12.38
N ALA A 178 20.23 -3.54 12.39
CA ALA A 178 20.36 -2.16 12.90
C ALA A 178 20.59 -2.08 14.40
N LEU A 179 20.14 -3.09 15.16
CA LEU A 179 20.28 -3.14 16.63
C LEU A 179 21.48 -3.98 17.09
N ARG A 180 22.38 -4.38 16.19
CA ARG A 180 23.58 -5.13 16.58
C ARG A 180 24.45 -4.34 17.56
N THR A 181 24.88 -5.01 18.61
CA THR A 181 25.88 -4.49 19.54
C THR A 181 27.29 -4.69 19.01
N ASP A 182 27.53 -5.76 18.25
CA ASP A 182 28.77 -6.01 17.52
C ASP A 182 28.48 -5.97 16.01
N PRO A 183 29.01 -4.99 15.26
CA PRO A 183 28.78 -4.85 13.83
C PRO A 183 29.19 -6.06 12.99
N LEU A 184 30.13 -6.86 13.47
CA LEU A 184 30.69 -8.00 12.72
C LEU A 184 30.06 -9.34 13.10
N ARG A 185 29.32 -9.44 14.23
CA ARG A 185 28.77 -10.71 14.72
C ARG A 185 27.25 -10.66 14.84
N PRO A 186 26.53 -11.33 13.95
CA PRO A 186 25.07 -11.49 14.06
C PRO A 186 24.72 -12.28 15.31
N GLY A 187 23.63 -11.86 15.98
CA GLY A 187 23.08 -12.61 17.09
C GLY A 187 22.17 -13.76 16.64
N ALA A 188 21.85 -14.69 17.54
CA ALA A 188 20.96 -15.81 17.26
C ALA A 188 19.57 -15.37 16.75
N VAL A 189 19.06 -14.24 17.26
CA VAL A 189 17.76 -13.65 16.83
C VAL A 189 17.84 -13.19 15.37
N GLU A 190 18.96 -12.63 14.94
CA GLU A 190 19.16 -12.22 13.56
C GLU A 190 19.24 -13.43 12.61
N VAL A 191 19.94 -14.50 13.02
CA VAL A 191 19.96 -15.77 12.27
C VAL A 191 18.54 -16.30 12.12
N ALA A 192 17.76 -16.33 13.21
CA ALA A 192 16.36 -16.77 13.17
C ALA A 192 15.53 -15.90 12.22
N ALA A 193 15.67 -14.58 12.28
CA ALA A 193 14.97 -13.66 11.37
C ALA A 193 15.36 -13.89 9.91
N ALA A 194 16.67 -14.09 9.61
CA ALA A 194 17.15 -14.42 8.27
C ALA A 194 16.61 -15.76 7.75
N VAL A 195 16.51 -16.77 8.62
CA VAL A 195 15.89 -18.06 8.29
C VAL A 195 14.41 -17.89 7.97
N VAL A 196 13.65 -17.15 8.77
CA VAL A 196 12.22 -16.87 8.53
C VAL A 196 12.05 -16.13 7.19
N PHE A 197 12.89 -15.17 6.92
CA PHE A 197 12.89 -14.40 5.67
C PHE A 197 13.15 -15.28 4.44
N ALA A 198 14.20 -16.09 4.49
CA ALA A 198 14.54 -17.01 3.40
C ALA A 198 13.48 -18.11 3.24
N ALA A 199 12.98 -18.70 4.34
CA ALA A 199 11.91 -19.69 4.30
C ALA A 199 10.64 -19.10 3.66
N GLY A 200 10.33 -17.83 3.93
CA GLY A 200 9.23 -17.12 3.28
C GLY A 200 9.36 -17.11 1.76
N PHE A 201 10.52 -16.69 1.25
CA PHE A 201 10.79 -16.71 -0.18
C PHE A 201 10.77 -18.13 -0.78
N LEU A 202 11.43 -19.08 -0.14
CA LEU A 202 11.53 -20.46 -0.62
C LEU A 202 10.15 -21.14 -0.66
N LEU A 203 9.34 -20.94 0.36
CA LEU A 203 7.98 -21.48 0.41
C LEU A 203 7.10 -20.85 -0.69
N TRP A 204 7.17 -19.55 -0.86
CA TRP A 204 6.47 -18.88 -1.96
C TRP A 204 6.92 -19.43 -3.32
N ALA A 205 8.23 -19.50 -3.56
CA ALA A 205 8.81 -19.98 -4.81
C ALA A 205 8.41 -21.43 -5.13
N ALA A 206 8.39 -22.32 -4.12
CA ALA A 206 8.02 -23.72 -4.29
C ALA A 206 6.58 -23.93 -4.80
N PHE A 207 5.68 -23.01 -4.51
CA PHE A 207 4.28 -23.08 -4.94
C PHE A 207 3.94 -22.13 -6.09
N MET A 208 4.94 -21.45 -6.66
CA MET A 208 4.76 -20.64 -7.86
C MET A 208 4.73 -21.52 -9.12
N PRO A 209 3.75 -21.33 -10.00
CA PRO A 209 3.76 -22.03 -11.29
C PRO A 209 4.91 -21.50 -12.16
N VAL A 210 5.81 -22.37 -12.57
CA VAL A 210 6.95 -22.06 -13.45
C VAL A 210 6.47 -21.85 -14.89
N ARG A 211 5.77 -20.74 -15.13
CA ARG A 211 5.15 -20.46 -16.44
C ARG A 211 6.12 -19.93 -17.49
N ARG A 212 7.19 -19.24 -17.07
CA ARG A 212 8.10 -18.52 -17.98
C ARG A 212 9.57 -18.90 -17.82
N GLY A 213 9.84 -20.04 -17.18
CA GLY A 213 11.19 -20.57 -16.99
C GLY A 213 11.70 -20.47 -15.55
N PRO A 214 12.66 -21.34 -15.17
CA PRO A 214 13.18 -21.47 -13.81
C PRO A 214 14.24 -20.42 -13.44
N TRP A 215 14.70 -19.62 -14.39
CA TRP A 215 15.90 -18.79 -14.25
C TRP A 215 15.91 -17.83 -13.05
N PRO A 216 14.79 -17.14 -12.69
CA PRO A 216 14.79 -16.34 -11.49
C PRO A 216 15.09 -17.14 -10.22
N TYR A 217 14.55 -18.35 -10.13
CA TYR A 217 14.71 -19.22 -8.96
C TYR A 217 16.10 -19.84 -8.89
N VAL A 218 16.71 -20.14 -10.05
CA VAL A 218 18.10 -20.60 -10.14
C VAL A 218 19.08 -19.57 -9.56
N CYS A 219 18.76 -18.30 -9.64
CA CYS A 219 19.55 -17.24 -9.03
C CYS A 219 19.14 -16.96 -7.57
N LEU A 220 17.84 -16.75 -7.31
CA LEU A 220 17.36 -16.31 -6.01
C LEU A 220 17.49 -17.38 -4.91
N VAL A 221 17.22 -18.64 -5.22
CA VAL A 221 17.30 -19.71 -4.21
C VAL A 221 18.72 -19.85 -3.64
N PRO A 222 19.78 -20.00 -4.46
CA PRO A 222 21.14 -19.98 -3.93
C PRO A 222 21.50 -18.66 -3.24
N GLY A 223 21.03 -17.52 -3.76
CA GLY A 223 21.23 -16.21 -3.15
C GLY A 223 20.70 -16.17 -1.70
N PHE A 224 19.45 -16.56 -1.48
CA PHE A 224 18.85 -16.62 -0.13
C PHE A 224 19.58 -17.62 0.78
N LEU A 225 19.91 -18.81 0.29
CA LEU A 225 20.63 -19.82 1.07
C LEU A 225 22.04 -19.34 1.47
N LEU A 226 22.75 -18.68 0.57
CA LEU A 226 24.05 -18.07 0.89
C LEU A 226 23.91 -16.96 1.95
N GLY A 227 22.86 -16.14 1.88
CA GLY A 227 22.58 -15.12 2.88
C GLY A 227 22.40 -15.69 4.28
N VAL A 228 21.55 -16.72 4.42
CA VAL A 228 21.34 -17.43 5.69
C VAL A 228 22.62 -18.11 6.15
N GLY A 229 23.30 -18.84 5.26
CA GLY A 229 24.55 -19.55 5.58
C GLY A 229 25.65 -18.60 6.04
N TYR A 230 25.79 -17.44 5.40
CA TYR A 230 26.72 -16.40 5.81
C TYR A 230 26.39 -15.86 7.21
N THR A 231 25.12 -15.49 7.45
CA THR A 231 24.67 -14.96 8.74
C THR A 231 24.88 -16.00 9.85
N ALA A 232 24.53 -17.26 9.61
CA ALA A 232 24.71 -18.33 10.57
C ALA A 232 26.19 -18.61 10.86
N ALA A 233 27.03 -18.70 9.82
CA ALA A 233 28.46 -18.97 10.01
C ALA A 233 29.15 -17.88 10.83
N HIS A 234 28.91 -16.61 10.54
CA HIS A 234 29.45 -15.52 11.34
C HIS A 234 28.93 -15.51 12.78
N ALA A 235 27.66 -15.90 13.02
CA ALA A 235 27.13 -16.05 14.38
C ALA A 235 27.85 -17.14 15.19
N PHE A 236 28.32 -18.20 14.52
CA PHE A 236 29.10 -19.29 15.12
C PHE A 236 30.62 -19.09 15.06
N GLY A 237 31.10 -17.94 14.55
CA GLY A 237 32.51 -17.62 14.45
C GLY A 237 33.24 -18.32 13.27
N TRP A 238 32.50 -18.72 12.24
CA TRP A 238 33.09 -19.37 11.04
C TRP A 238 33.19 -18.34 9.90
N ASP A 239 34.37 -17.81 9.70
CA ASP A 239 34.64 -16.80 8.65
C ASP A 239 35.09 -17.47 7.34
N TYR A 240 34.15 -18.01 6.55
CA TYR A 240 34.46 -18.68 5.29
C TYR A 240 34.34 -17.76 4.05
N LEU A 241 33.65 -16.61 4.17
CA LEU A 241 33.56 -15.60 3.12
C LEU A 241 33.81 -14.22 3.70
N THR A 242 34.58 -13.41 2.99
CA THR A 242 34.68 -11.97 3.33
C THR A 242 33.45 -11.21 2.86
N ILE A 243 33.20 -10.02 3.46
CA ILE A 243 32.08 -9.16 3.07
C ILE A 243 32.09 -8.84 1.55
N PRO A 244 33.24 -8.47 0.92
CA PRO A 244 33.28 -8.26 -0.52
C PRO A 244 32.93 -9.52 -1.35
N GLN A 245 33.38 -10.70 -0.96
CA GLN A 245 33.01 -11.94 -1.62
C GLN A 245 31.54 -12.27 -1.48
N MET A 246 30.99 -12.10 -0.28
CA MET A 246 29.56 -12.25 -0.04
C MET A 246 28.73 -11.27 -0.89
N ALA A 247 29.11 -10.00 -0.92
CA ALA A 247 28.45 -8.99 -1.73
C ALA A 247 28.50 -9.32 -3.23
N ALA A 248 29.65 -9.77 -3.73
CA ALA A 248 29.82 -10.14 -5.13
C ALA A 248 28.94 -11.34 -5.53
N VAL A 249 28.89 -12.39 -4.74
CA VAL A 249 28.18 -13.62 -5.10
C VAL A 249 26.68 -13.51 -4.76
N HIS A 250 26.37 -13.30 -3.47
CA HIS A 250 24.99 -13.19 -2.99
C HIS A 250 24.25 -11.98 -3.61
N GLY A 251 24.92 -10.82 -3.65
CA GLY A 251 24.36 -9.61 -4.22
C GLY A 251 24.05 -9.76 -5.71
N SER A 252 24.97 -10.33 -6.49
CA SER A 252 24.78 -10.57 -7.93
C SER A 252 23.67 -11.57 -8.22
N LEU A 253 23.60 -12.66 -7.45
CA LEU A 253 22.53 -13.66 -7.58
C LEU A 253 21.16 -13.06 -7.27
N ASN A 254 21.04 -12.31 -6.18
CA ASN A 254 19.76 -11.68 -5.81
C ASN A 254 19.36 -10.59 -6.80
N LEU A 255 20.30 -9.76 -7.27
CA LEU A 255 20.02 -8.74 -8.28
C LEU A 255 19.53 -9.38 -9.57
N LEU A 256 20.32 -10.31 -10.15
CA LEU A 256 19.97 -10.95 -11.41
C LEU A 256 18.63 -11.71 -11.28
N GLY A 257 18.44 -12.43 -10.20
CA GLY A 257 17.21 -13.17 -9.97
C GLY A 257 15.99 -12.27 -9.79
N ALA A 258 16.12 -11.14 -9.06
CA ALA A 258 15.06 -10.16 -8.92
C ALA A 258 14.69 -9.51 -10.26
N LEU A 259 15.69 -9.18 -11.09
CA LEU A 259 15.49 -8.64 -12.44
C LEU A 259 14.79 -9.62 -13.36
N LEU A 260 15.23 -10.89 -13.35
CA LEU A 260 14.61 -11.95 -14.15
C LEU A 260 13.15 -12.21 -13.70
N LEU A 261 12.89 -12.24 -12.38
CA LEU A 261 11.54 -12.38 -11.87
C LEU A 261 10.68 -11.21 -12.28
N ALA A 262 11.24 -10.03 -12.14
CA ALA A 262 10.61 -8.82 -12.56
C ALA A 262 10.30 -8.87 -14.07
N ALA A 263 11.20 -9.24 -14.97
CA ALA A 263 10.98 -9.38 -16.42
C ALA A 263 9.91 -10.44 -16.78
N GLN A 264 9.63 -11.38 -15.90
CA GLN A 264 8.60 -12.40 -16.09
C GLN A 264 7.24 -12.02 -15.51
N ALA A 265 7.18 -10.98 -14.67
CA ALA A 265 5.93 -10.54 -14.07
C ALA A 265 4.98 -9.99 -15.15
N PRO A 266 3.68 -10.34 -15.11
CA PRO A 266 2.71 -9.82 -16.06
C PRO A 266 2.55 -8.31 -15.87
N ALA A 267 2.41 -7.57 -16.97
CA ALA A 267 2.06 -6.15 -16.91
C ALA A 267 0.71 -5.96 -16.19
N PHE A 268 0.52 -4.82 -15.55
CA PHE A 268 -0.75 -4.49 -14.88
C PHE A 268 -1.95 -4.48 -15.83
N GLU A 269 -1.69 -4.27 -17.11
CA GLU A 269 -2.69 -4.14 -18.15
C GLU A 269 -3.42 -5.45 -18.48
N ASP A 270 -2.76 -6.60 -18.22
CA ASP A 270 -3.29 -7.92 -18.58
C ASP A 270 -4.25 -8.50 -17.53
N VAL A 271 -4.39 -7.84 -16.38
CA VAL A 271 -5.29 -8.27 -15.31
C VAL A 271 -6.36 -7.22 -15.14
N ALA A 272 -7.51 -7.41 -15.78
CA ALA A 272 -8.71 -6.67 -15.42
C ALA A 272 -8.88 -6.75 -13.90
N ALA A 273 -9.00 -5.61 -13.23
CA ALA A 273 -9.32 -5.60 -11.80
C ALA A 273 -10.59 -6.47 -11.63
N PRO A 274 -10.55 -7.54 -10.84
CA PRO A 274 -11.72 -8.37 -10.67
C PRO A 274 -12.86 -7.46 -10.25
N ALA A 275 -14.01 -7.58 -10.91
CA ALA A 275 -15.21 -6.88 -10.48
C ALA A 275 -15.36 -7.13 -8.97
N PRO A 276 -15.66 -6.12 -8.15
CA PRO A 276 -15.76 -6.31 -6.72
C PRO A 276 -16.75 -7.42 -6.44
N ASP A 277 -16.25 -8.49 -5.80
CA ASP A 277 -17.12 -9.57 -5.35
C ASP A 277 -18.07 -9.01 -4.30
N LEU A 278 -19.31 -8.78 -4.70
CA LEU A 278 -20.35 -8.26 -3.84
C LEU A 278 -20.79 -9.28 -2.76
N ASN A 279 -20.49 -10.57 -2.95
CA ASN A 279 -20.83 -11.66 -2.02
C ASN A 279 -19.86 -11.73 -0.83
N THR A 280 -19.72 -10.66 -0.07
CA THR A 280 -18.88 -10.65 1.13
C THR A 280 -19.74 -10.68 2.39
N PRO A 281 -19.36 -11.44 3.45
CA PRO A 281 -20.17 -11.54 4.66
C PRO A 281 -20.41 -10.19 5.32
N VAL A 282 -21.63 -9.95 5.76
CA VAL A 282 -21.99 -8.79 6.58
C VAL A 282 -21.32 -8.92 7.94
N GLU A 283 -20.75 -7.83 8.40
CA GLU A 283 -20.24 -7.70 9.77
C GLU A 283 -20.95 -6.50 10.42
N ALA A 284 -22.21 -6.69 10.79
CA ALA A 284 -22.93 -5.70 11.58
C ALA A 284 -22.19 -5.47 12.91
N GLY A 285 -21.90 -4.22 13.24
CA GLY A 285 -21.34 -3.85 14.53
C GLY A 285 -22.45 -3.75 15.57
N ASP A 286 -22.18 -4.23 16.78
CA ASP A 286 -23.04 -3.97 17.92
C ASP A 286 -22.94 -2.47 18.30
N ARG A 287 -24.09 -1.86 18.62
CA ARG A 287 -24.18 -0.46 19.09
C ARG A 287 -23.32 -0.24 20.35
N ALA A 288 -23.27 -1.21 21.24
CA ALA A 288 -22.50 -1.17 22.48
C ALA A 288 -20.98 -1.10 22.25
N THR A 289 -20.48 -1.57 21.10
CA THR A 289 -19.06 -1.59 20.75
C THR A 289 -18.65 -0.48 19.77
N ALA A 290 -19.56 0.44 19.43
CA ALA A 290 -19.28 1.52 18.51
C ALA A 290 -18.29 2.53 19.12
N THR A 291 -17.28 2.94 18.33
CA THR A 291 -16.38 4.04 18.69
C THR A 291 -17.06 5.39 18.47
N PHE A 292 -17.96 5.44 17.47
CA PHE A 292 -18.77 6.60 17.12
C PHE A 292 -20.24 6.19 17.05
N ALA A 293 -21.07 6.90 17.79
CA ALA A 293 -22.51 6.77 17.78
C ALA A 293 -23.10 8.18 17.65
N ASP A 294 -23.30 8.64 16.43
CA ASP A 294 -23.75 9.99 16.14
C ASP A 294 -25.06 10.01 15.37
N SER A 295 -25.79 11.10 15.55
CA SER A 295 -26.95 11.46 14.77
C SER A 295 -26.86 12.93 14.38
N HIS A 296 -26.97 13.20 13.09
CA HIS A 296 -26.93 14.55 12.54
C HIS A 296 -28.26 14.86 11.89
N ARG A 297 -28.86 15.95 12.29
CA ARG A 297 -30.16 16.43 11.79
C ARG A 297 -29.98 17.76 11.09
N VAL A 298 -30.60 17.91 9.90
CA VAL A 298 -30.52 19.14 9.11
C VAL A 298 -31.78 19.33 8.24
N VAL A 299 -32.25 20.53 8.11
CA VAL A 299 -33.29 20.90 7.15
C VAL A 299 -32.69 20.92 5.74
N VAL A 300 -33.32 20.21 4.80
CA VAL A 300 -32.86 20.10 3.40
C VAL A 300 -33.75 20.88 2.42
N GLY A 301 -34.91 21.33 2.82
CA GLY A 301 -35.77 22.18 1.99
C GLY A 301 -37.15 22.39 2.59
N ALA A 302 -37.97 23.18 1.91
CA ALA A 302 -39.41 23.28 2.21
C ALA A 302 -40.09 21.99 1.74
N TRP A 303 -41.18 21.64 2.44
CA TRP A 303 -42.01 20.52 2.05
C TRP A 303 -42.82 20.84 0.79
N SER A 304 -42.71 19.98 -0.21
CA SER A 304 -43.71 19.77 -1.25
C SER A 304 -43.67 18.31 -1.71
N PRO A 305 -44.76 17.78 -2.26
CA PRO A 305 -44.76 16.40 -2.80
C PRO A 305 -43.66 16.17 -3.83
N GLU A 306 -43.40 17.15 -4.69
CA GLU A 306 -42.39 17.08 -5.77
C GLU A 306 -40.97 17.12 -5.18
N ALA A 307 -40.69 18.02 -4.22
CA ALA A 307 -39.42 18.10 -3.54
C ALA A 307 -39.12 16.78 -2.79
N PHE A 308 -40.12 16.25 -2.08
CA PHE A 308 -39.98 14.97 -1.41
C PHE A 308 -39.72 13.82 -2.38
N ALA A 309 -40.44 13.77 -3.50
CA ALA A 309 -40.25 12.72 -4.51
C ALA A 309 -38.81 12.73 -5.07
N ARG A 310 -38.25 13.92 -5.41
CA ARG A 310 -36.85 14.05 -5.87
C ARG A 310 -35.85 13.59 -4.81
N VAL A 311 -36.03 13.99 -3.56
CA VAL A 311 -35.15 13.62 -2.44
C VAL A 311 -35.26 12.13 -2.13
N LYS A 312 -36.49 11.57 -2.14
CA LYS A 312 -36.76 10.14 -1.96
C LYS A 312 -36.07 9.29 -3.04
N GLU A 313 -36.20 9.69 -4.31
CA GLU A 313 -35.51 9.01 -5.41
C GLU A 313 -33.99 9.06 -5.24
N ALA A 314 -33.44 10.22 -4.90
CA ALA A 314 -32.01 10.39 -4.67
C ALA A 314 -31.50 9.53 -3.50
N LEU A 315 -32.26 9.44 -2.40
CA LEU A 315 -31.89 8.62 -1.26
C LEU A 315 -31.96 7.12 -1.59
N LEU A 316 -33.07 6.64 -2.14
CA LEU A 316 -33.26 5.23 -2.49
C LEU A 316 -32.31 4.78 -3.61
N GLY A 317 -32.00 5.67 -4.58
CA GLY A 317 -30.97 5.42 -5.59
C GLY A 317 -29.55 5.55 -5.07
N TYR A 318 -29.36 5.81 -3.76
CA TYR A 318 -28.04 6.08 -3.15
C TYR A 318 -27.28 7.21 -3.86
N ARG A 319 -28.01 8.24 -4.36
CA ARG A 319 -27.46 9.45 -5.01
C ARG A 319 -27.37 10.62 -4.03
N PHE A 320 -27.46 10.29 -2.75
CA PHE A 320 -27.34 11.23 -1.64
C PHE A 320 -25.99 11.96 -1.67
N TYR A 321 -24.89 11.24 -1.84
CA TYR A 321 -23.56 11.82 -1.96
C TYR A 321 -23.27 12.29 -3.40
N PRO A 322 -22.66 13.48 -3.58
CA PRO A 322 -22.21 13.91 -4.89
C PRO A 322 -21.06 13.07 -5.40
N ALA A 323 -20.90 12.98 -6.73
CA ALA A 323 -19.83 12.18 -7.36
C ALA A 323 -18.40 12.63 -6.99
N SER A 324 -18.22 13.87 -6.53
CA SER A 324 -16.94 14.38 -6.01
C SER A 324 -16.54 13.79 -4.65
N VAL A 325 -17.48 13.23 -3.91
CA VAL A 325 -17.26 12.59 -2.60
C VAL A 325 -17.23 11.07 -2.71
N MET A 326 -18.14 10.52 -3.52
CA MET A 326 -18.32 9.07 -3.62
C MET A 326 -18.85 8.69 -5.00
N VAL A 327 -18.28 7.64 -5.58
CA VAL A 327 -18.87 6.89 -6.68
C VAL A 327 -19.48 5.61 -6.16
N ARG A 328 -20.50 5.11 -6.83
CA ARG A 328 -21.20 3.90 -6.41
C ARG A 328 -21.46 2.97 -7.60
N ARG A 329 -21.60 1.70 -7.29
CA ARG A 329 -22.21 0.68 -8.13
C ARG A 329 -23.21 -0.08 -7.28
N THR A 330 -24.43 -0.21 -7.72
CA THR A 330 -25.50 -0.81 -6.94
C THR A 330 -26.06 -2.02 -7.66
N GLN A 331 -26.31 -3.10 -6.93
CA GLN A 331 -26.88 -4.32 -7.49
C GLN A 331 -28.25 -4.06 -8.13
N PHE A 332 -29.07 -3.24 -7.50
CA PHE A 332 -30.42 -2.96 -7.98
C PHE A 332 -30.44 -2.11 -9.28
N GLU A 333 -29.46 -1.22 -9.49
CA GLU A 333 -29.31 -0.51 -10.77
C GLU A 333 -28.82 -1.46 -11.88
N ASP A 334 -27.87 -2.34 -11.58
CA ASP A 334 -27.39 -3.37 -12.50
C ASP A 334 -28.54 -4.33 -12.93
N GLU A 335 -29.50 -4.59 -12.04
CA GLU A 335 -30.68 -5.44 -12.28
C GLU A 335 -31.92 -4.66 -12.78
N GLY A 336 -31.85 -3.34 -12.94
CA GLY A 336 -32.93 -2.49 -13.42
C GLY A 336 -34.18 -2.45 -12.53
N ARG A 337 -34.05 -2.57 -11.23
CA ARG A 337 -35.14 -2.63 -10.25
C ARG A 337 -34.98 -1.65 -9.08
N ALA A 338 -35.98 -1.54 -8.24
CA ALA A 338 -35.90 -0.79 -6.99
C ALA A 338 -35.00 -1.49 -5.96
N VAL A 339 -34.41 -0.70 -5.07
CA VAL A 339 -33.60 -1.16 -3.94
C VAL A 339 -34.41 -2.03 -2.98
N ARG A 340 -33.77 -3.07 -2.43
CA ARG A 340 -34.35 -4.00 -1.44
C ARG A 340 -33.34 -4.27 -0.33
N VAL A 341 -33.84 -4.71 0.81
CA VAL A 341 -33.01 -5.26 1.90
C VAL A 341 -32.24 -6.49 1.36
N GLY A 342 -30.97 -6.56 1.67
CA GLY A 342 -30.03 -7.56 1.16
C GLY A 342 -29.24 -7.14 -0.09
N ASP A 343 -29.61 -6.03 -0.74
CA ASP A 343 -28.86 -5.52 -1.88
C ASP A 343 -27.46 -5.05 -1.50
N ARG A 344 -26.53 -5.31 -2.41
CA ARG A 344 -25.13 -4.90 -2.24
C ARG A 344 -24.83 -3.60 -2.96
N LEU A 345 -24.06 -2.74 -2.27
CA LEU A 345 -23.57 -1.48 -2.77
C LEU A 345 -22.03 -1.50 -2.74
N GLY A 346 -21.41 -1.36 -3.89
CA GLY A 346 -19.99 -1.06 -4.03
C GLY A 346 -19.79 0.45 -3.99
N LEU A 347 -19.04 0.94 -3.01
CA LEU A 347 -18.79 2.35 -2.78
C LEU A 347 -17.31 2.65 -3.06
N GLY A 348 -17.03 3.73 -3.78
CA GLY A 348 -15.69 4.31 -3.94
C GLY A 348 -15.63 5.67 -3.26
N LEU A 349 -15.03 5.71 -2.07
CA LEU A 349 -14.91 6.93 -1.25
C LEU A 349 -13.68 7.72 -1.71
N PHE A 350 -13.84 8.99 -2.08
CA PHE A 350 -12.72 9.86 -2.41
C PHE A 350 -12.14 10.52 -1.16
N VAL A 351 -10.90 10.18 -0.82
CA VAL A 351 -10.16 10.84 0.25
C VAL A 351 -9.52 12.12 -0.30
N PRO A 352 -9.48 13.23 0.48
CA PRO A 352 -8.99 14.52 0.02
C PRO A 352 -7.65 14.45 -0.71
N ASN A 353 -7.53 15.22 -1.79
CA ASN A 353 -6.34 15.36 -2.59
C ASN A 353 -5.14 15.84 -1.76
N LEU A 354 -4.05 15.12 -1.83
CA LEU A 354 -2.75 15.68 -1.52
C LEU A 354 -2.23 16.42 -2.76
N PRO A 355 -1.55 17.57 -2.63
CA PRO A 355 -1.01 18.31 -3.75
C PRO A 355 -0.19 17.40 -4.69
N GLY A 356 -0.49 17.46 -5.99
CA GLY A 356 0.20 16.65 -7.02
C GLY A 356 -0.21 15.18 -7.11
N LEU A 357 -1.20 14.73 -6.34
CA LEU A 357 -1.70 13.35 -6.38
C LEU A 357 -3.19 13.33 -6.77
N ALA A 358 -3.58 12.42 -7.67
CA ALA A 358 -4.98 12.17 -7.97
C ALA A 358 -5.75 11.73 -6.71
N PRO A 359 -7.07 12.01 -6.57
CA PRO A 359 -7.82 11.61 -5.39
C PRO A 359 -7.72 10.11 -5.17
N LEU A 360 -7.47 9.72 -3.91
CA LEU A 360 -7.47 8.32 -3.51
C LEU A 360 -8.90 7.82 -3.43
N MET A 361 -9.25 6.81 -4.20
CA MET A 361 -10.51 6.11 -4.09
C MET A 361 -10.37 4.91 -3.14
N LEU A 362 -11.10 4.91 -2.03
CA LEU A 362 -11.18 3.80 -1.08
C LEU A 362 -12.40 2.94 -1.39
N PRO A 363 -12.24 1.70 -1.88
CA PRO A 363 -13.37 0.84 -2.16
C PRO A 363 -13.95 0.25 -0.86
N ALA A 364 -15.27 0.26 -0.74
CA ALA A 364 -16.00 -0.35 0.36
C ALA A 364 -17.22 -1.10 -0.18
N ILE A 365 -17.67 -2.14 0.53
CA ILE A 365 -18.88 -2.87 0.21
C ILE A 365 -19.78 -2.86 1.44
N VAL A 366 -21.06 -2.55 1.21
CA VAL A 366 -22.10 -2.54 2.24
C VAL A 366 -23.32 -3.32 1.76
N GLU A 367 -24.16 -3.76 2.69
CA GLU A 367 -25.44 -4.41 2.42
C GLU A 367 -26.57 -3.57 2.96
N VAL A 368 -27.58 -3.35 2.15
CA VAL A 368 -28.80 -2.65 2.55
C VAL A 368 -29.53 -3.49 3.61
N ASP A 369 -29.73 -2.93 4.80
CA ASP A 369 -30.42 -3.59 5.93
C ASP A 369 -31.80 -3.00 6.22
N VAL A 370 -32.07 -1.77 5.74
CA VAL A 370 -33.37 -1.11 5.90
C VAL A 370 -33.75 -0.34 4.65
N VAL A 371 -34.99 -0.53 4.21
CA VAL A 371 -35.65 0.28 3.17
C VAL A 371 -37.09 0.55 3.60
N GLU A 372 -37.44 1.82 3.79
CA GLU A 372 -38.81 2.27 4.02
C GLU A 372 -39.13 3.40 3.03
N ALA A 373 -40.23 3.31 2.33
CA ALA A 373 -40.59 4.22 1.26
C ALA A 373 -42.05 4.68 1.37
N GLY A 374 -42.37 5.45 2.41
CA GLY A 374 -43.70 6.08 2.59
C GLY A 374 -43.88 7.36 1.80
N ASP A 375 -45.03 8.04 2.02
CA ASP A 375 -45.39 9.27 1.32
C ASP A 375 -44.82 10.54 1.97
N GLU A 376 -44.54 10.52 3.27
CA GLU A 376 -43.95 11.63 4.03
C GLU A 376 -42.66 11.26 4.75
N ARG A 377 -42.22 9.99 4.61
CA ARG A 377 -41.01 9.46 5.24
C ARG A 377 -40.35 8.44 4.35
N VAL A 378 -39.05 8.56 4.21
CA VAL A 378 -38.20 7.57 3.52
C VAL A 378 -36.97 7.26 4.38
N VAL A 379 -36.63 5.98 4.51
CA VAL A 379 -35.42 5.51 5.22
C VAL A 379 -34.64 4.56 4.31
N LEU A 380 -33.34 4.78 4.25
CA LEU A 380 -32.39 3.86 3.69
C LEU A 380 -31.28 3.61 4.69
N GLY A 381 -30.99 2.35 4.96
CA GLY A 381 -29.89 1.96 5.83
C GLY A 381 -29.05 0.85 5.25
N TYR A 382 -27.82 0.74 5.72
CA TYR A 382 -26.95 -0.38 5.41
C TYR A 382 -26.11 -0.82 6.59
N ALA A 383 -25.75 -2.11 6.58
CA ALA A 383 -24.72 -2.70 7.41
C ALA A 383 -23.41 -2.83 6.63
N THR A 384 -22.31 -2.67 7.31
CA THR A 384 -20.98 -2.83 6.70
C THR A 384 -20.64 -4.29 6.52
N THR A 385 -19.84 -4.60 5.50
CA THR A 385 -19.29 -5.95 5.26
C THR A 385 -17.82 -6.01 5.71
N ARG A 386 -17.20 -7.17 5.63
CA ARG A 386 -15.74 -7.34 5.87
C ARG A 386 -14.86 -6.46 5.00
N ARG A 387 -15.39 -5.97 3.88
CA ARG A 387 -14.70 -5.09 2.93
C ARG A 387 -15.02 -3.61 3.13
N HIS A 388 -15.34 -3.23 4.36
CA HIS A 388 -15.53 -1.85 4.75
C HIS A 388 -14.49 -1.43 5.81
N TYR A 389 -14.09 -0.15 5.81
CA TYR A 389 -13.08 0.42 6.72
C TYR A 389 -13.58 0.61 8.15
N GLY A 390 -14.89 0.65 8.31
CA GLY A 390 -15.56 0.64 9.60
C GLY A 390 -16.48 -0.57 9.72
N ARG A 391 -16.73 -1.05 10.93
CA ARG A 391 -17.73 -2.06 11.25
C ARG A 391 -18.90 -1.38 11.92
N GLY A 392 -20.11 -1.54 11.37
CA GLY A 392 -21.30 -0.93 11.95
C GLY A 392 -22.43 -0.76 10.97
N ILE A 393 -23.32 0.17 11.31
CA ILE A 393 -24.51 0.51 10.54
C ILE A 393 -24.54 2.01 10.24
N TRP A 394 -25.14 2.36 9.13
CA TRP A 394 -25.46 3.72 8.73
C TRP A 394 -26.90 3.80 8.27
N ARG A 395 -27.60 4.87 8.62
CA ARG A 395 -28.98 5.14 8.24
C ARG A 395 -29.17 6.59 7.88
N ALA A 396 -29.92 6.84 6.82
CA ALA A 396 -30.43 8.15 6.47
C ALA A 396 -31.97 8.09 6.39
N GLU A 397 -32.59 9.03 7.05
CA GLU A 397 -34.02 9.25 7.06
C GLU A 397 -34.31 10.64 6.55
N VAL A 398 -35.24 10.78 5.62
CA VAL A 398 -35.86 12.06 5.26
C VAL A 398 -37.32 11.97 5.55
N LYS A 399 -37.82 12.94 6.32
CA LYS A 399 -39.21 13.03 6.68
C LYS A 399 -39.72 14.45 6.64
N ARG A 400 -41.07 14.58 6.51
CA ARG A 400 -41.78 15.82 6.70
C ARG A 400 -41.83 16.15 8.18
N GLU A 401 -41.48 17.38 8.54
CA GLU A 401 -41.71 17.95 9.85
C GLU A 401 -42.33 19.35 9.69
N GLY A 402 -43.67 19.44 9.83
CA GLY A 402 -44.40 20.65 9.51
C GLY A 402 -44.30 21.01 8.03
N GLU A 403 -43.78 22.18 7.73
CA GLU A 403 -43.53 22.67 6.36
C GLU A 403 -42.09 22.45 5.87
N GLU A 404 -41.33 21.58 6.55
CA GLU A 404 -39.94 21.34 6.23
C GLU A 404 -39.66 19.86 5.90
N LEU A 405 -38.68 19.63 5.01
CA LEU A 405 -38.04 18.35 4.80
C LEU A 405 -36.80 18.26 5.68
N VAL A 406 -36.74 17.26 6.55
CA VAL A 406 -35.68 17.08 7.52
C VAL A 406 -34.92 15.78 7.21
N LEU A 407 -33.61 15.91 6.98
CA LEU A 407 -32.68 14.78 6.88
C LEU A 407 -32.12 14.47 8.28
N THR A 408 -32.18 13.22 8.67
CA THR A 408 -31.45 12.68 9.82
C THR A 408 -30.52 11.56 9.35
N VAL A 409 -29.21 11.71 9.59
CA VAL A 409 -28.23 10.65 9.33
C VAL A 409 -27.69 10.16 10.66
N SER A 410 -27.83 8.88 10.91
CA SER A 410 -27.29 8.23 12.10
C SER A 410 -26.34 7.09 11.72
N TYR A 411 -25.30 6.92 12.52
CA TYR A 411 -24.35 5.81 12.34
C TYR A 411 -23.76 5.36 13.67
N HIS A 412 -23.49 4.05 13.72
CA HIS A 412 -22.83 3.39 14.82
C HIS A 412 -21.68 2.58 14.21
N VAL A 413 -20.47 3.10 14.33
CA VAL A 413 -19.30 2.55 13.60
C VAL A 413 -18.10 2.48 14.52
N ARG A 414 -17.33 1.39 14.41
CA ARG A 414 -15.96 1.31 14.93
C ARG A 414 -14.99 1.06 13.78
N PRO A 415 -13.76 1.58 13.82
CA PRO A 415 -12.74 1.23 12.84
C PRO A 415 -12.50 -0.29 12.80
N SER A 416 -12.41 -0.86 11.59
CA SER A 416 -12.15 -2.29 11.37
C SER A 416 -10.71 -2.58 10.98
N ARG A 417 -9.92 -1.52 10.70
CA ARG A 417 -8.53 -1.60 10.25
C ARG A 417 -7.62 -0.81 11.16
N TRP A 418 -6.43 -1.33 11.46
CA TRP A 418 -5.47 -0.67 12.34
C TRP A 418 -5.08 0.74 11.88
N PHE A 419 -4.89 0.96 10.56
CA PHE A 419 -4.51 2.26 10.03
C PHE A 419 -5.65 3.30 10.13
N VAL A 420 -6.92 2.86 10.17
CA VAL A 420 -8.05 3.76 10.45
C VAL A 420 -8.03 4.20 11.91
N TRP A 421 -7.59 3.33 12.83
CA TRP A 421 -7.36 3.71 14.23
C TRP A 421 -6.27 4.77 14.34
N CYS A 422 -5.13 4.60 13.67
CA CYS A 422 -4.06 5.60 13.64
C CYS A 422 -4.50 6.93 13.00
N GLY A 423 -5.33 6.87 11.95
CA GLY A 423 -5.85 8.02 11.22
C GLY A 423 -7.20 8.54 11.71
N LEU A 424 -7.63 8.20 12.93
CA LEU A 424 -8.97 8.48 13.44
C LEU A 424 -9.44 9.93 13.29
N PRO A 425 -8.65 10.98 13.61
CA PRO A 425 -9.06 12.36 13.43
C PRO A 425 -9.34 12.73 11.97
N VAL A 426 -8.54 12.18 11.03
CA VAL A 426 -8.72 12.40 9.59
C VAL A 426 -9.96 11.68 9.10
N TYR A 427 -10.15 10.42 9.50
CA TYR A 427 -11.33 9.63 9.18
C TYR A 427 -12.62 10.35 9.64
N ARG A 428 -12.60 10.89 10.85
CA ARG A 428 -13.73 11.62 11.42
C ARG A 428 -14.05 12.92 10.65
N ARG A 429 -13.04 13.71 10.33
CA ARG A 429 -13.19 14.91 9.49
C ARG A 429 -13.80 14.59 8.14
N PHE A 430 -13.35 13.48 7.53
CA PHE A 430 -13.88 13.01 6.26
C PHE A 430 -15.37 12.64 6.37
N GLN A 431 -15.78 11.87 7.40
CA GLN A 431 -17.19 11.53 7.63
C GLN A 431 -18.09 12.76 7.73
N LEU A 432 -17.66 13.76 8.50
CA LEU A 432 -18.41 15.00 8.68
C LEU A 432 -18.47 15.84 7.39
N ALA A 433 -17.38 15.89 6.64
CA ALA A 433 -17.35 16.57 5.34
C ALA A 433 -18.28 15.88 4.32
N ALA A 434 -18.26 14.55 4.27
CA ALA A 434 -19.16 13.76 3.44
C ALA A 434 -20.62 13.99 3.81
N PHE A 435 -20.98 13.98 5.11
CA PHE A 435 -22.33 14.30 5.55
C PHE A 435 -22.79 15.69 5.06
N ARG A 436 -21.95 16.72 5.23
CA ARG A 436 -22.28 18.08 4.78
C ARG A 436 -22.51 18.13 3.26
N ALA A 437 -21.62 17.53 2.49
CA ALA A 437 -21.74 17.47 1.04
C ALA A 437 -23.01 16.72 0.58
N GLY A 438 -23.38 15.64 1.29
CA GLY A 438 -24.64 14.92 1.06
C GLY A 438 -25.86 15.76 1.38
N ALA A 439 -25.88 16.45 2.52
CA ALA A 439 -26.96 17.34 2.90
C ALA A 439 -27.13 18.49 1.89
N ASP A 440 -26.02 19.12 1.46
CA ASP A 440 -26.05 20.18 0.45
C ASP A 440 -26.51 19.66 -0.92
N ASN A 441 -26.20 18.42 -1.26
CA ASN A 441 -26.71 17.79 -2.47
C ASN A 441 -28.24 17.59 -2.41
N LEU A 442 -28.76 17.12 -1.26
CA LEU A 442 -30.21 16.99 -1.09
C LEU A 442 -30.94 18.36 -1.07
N ARG A 443 -30.33 19.40 -0.50
CA ARG A 443 -30.87 20.77 -0.58
C ARG A 443 -31.06 21.24 -2.01
N ARG A 444 -30.06 20.98 -2.87
CA ARG A 444 -30.15 21.33 -4.29
C ARG A 444 -31.23 20.54 -5.04
N LEU A 445 -31.47 19.30 -4.63
CA LEU A 445 -32.50 18.47 -5.22
C LEU A 445 -33.92 18.82 -4.69
N ALA A 446 -34.02 19.32 -3.46
CA ALA A 446 -35.26 19.77 -2.87
C ALA A 446 -35.73 21.10 -3.46
N ALA A 447 -34.81 21.99 -3.82
CA ALA A 447 -35.10 23.23 -4.51
C ALA A 447 -35.61 22.97 -5.95
#